data_7bee77b258b123b0fa1bea068da398c5
#
_entry.id   7bee77b258b123b0fa1bea068da398c5
#
_cell.length_a   1.000
_cell.length_b   1.000
_cell.length_c   1.000
_cell.angle_alpha   90.00
_cell.angle_beta   90.00
_cell.angle_gamma   90.00
#
_symmetry.space_group_name_H-M   'P 1'
#
loop_
_entity.id
_entity.type
_entity.pdbx_description
1 polymer ?
#
loop_
_entity_poly.entity_id
_entity_poly.type
_entity_poly.pdbx_seq_one_letter_code
_entity_poly.pdbx_strand_id
1 'polypeptide(L)'
;MSDFLVTLIAITCISLFKFFKKYSNKYAEEQRDLGKLVDQIERISNGELTAITDISEDSDYYEYSQKLTHIGQGMEKALETQMKGERMKIDLITNVSHDLKTPLTSIIGYVDLLSRDDTLSDEAKDYVTILVKKTERLKDIISDLFELAKSTSGDIKVDMEEMDMKRLVEQTLGDMADQIEESGFGIRYQCNTEHTKFMGDGNRMYRVVQNVIENALKYSLKGTRIFIYITEEAGNIVLKVTNTASYEMNFTEEEIMERFARAEKSRTSEGNGLGLSIADSFTKNCGGKFEIKIEGDQFTVTIQFKQYFKENN
;
A
#
# COMPACT_ATOMS: atom_id res chain seq x y z
N MET A 1 -54.61 -25.70 -67.56
CA MET A 1 -54.96 -25.21 -66.22
C MET A 1 -54.07 -25.83 -65.13
N SER A 2 -53.66 -27.10 -65.26
CA SER A 2 -52.76 -27.82 -64.37
C SER A 2 -51.33 -27.16 -64.27
N ASP A 3 -50.73 -26.88 -65.47
CA ASP A 3 -49.36 -26.38 -65.52
C ASP A 3 -49.19 -24.97 -64.93
N PHE A 4 -50.23 -24.12 -65.09
CA PHE A 4 -50.25 -22.78 -64.50
C PHE A 4 -50.26 -22.82 -62.93
N LEU A 5 -51.05 -23.77 -62.39
CA LEU A 5 -51.13 -23.95 -60.93
C LEU A 5 -49.81 -24.45 -60.35
N VAL A 6 -49.18 -25.39 -61.03
CA VAL A 6 -47.89 -25.94 -60.67
C VAL A 6 -46.79 -24.85 -60.69
N THR A 7 -46.73 -24.05 -61.72
CA THR A 7 -45.74 -22.94 -61.81
C THR A 7 -46.00 -21.85 -60.75
N LEU A 8 -47.26 -21.54 -60.44
CA LEU A 8 -47.57 -20.59 -59.37
C LEU A 8 -47.15 -21.11 -58.00
N ILE A 9 -47.39 -22.39 -57.68
CA ILE A 9 -46.95 -23.05 -56.46
C ILE A 9 -45.42 -23.06 -56.36
N ALA A 10 -44.72 -23.35 -57.44
CA ALA A 10 -43.27 -23.33 -57.49
C ALA A 10 -42.68 -21.97 -57.19
N ILE A 11 -43.24 -20.90 -57.79
CA ILE A 11 -42.82 -19.52 -57.58
C ILE A 11 -43.06 -19.10 -56.11
N THR A 12 -44.21 -19.42 -55.53
CA THR A 12 -44.51 -19.11 -54.12
C THR A 12 -43.60 -19.87 -53.16
N CYS A 13 -43.33 -21.16 -53.44
CA CYS A 13 -42.34 -21.92 -52.62
C CYS A 13 -40.93 -21.35 -52.69
N ILE A 14 -40.47 -20.98 -53.88
CA ILE A 14 -39.14 -20.32 -54.02
C ILE A 14 -39.09 -18.98 -53.30
N SER A 15 -40.15 -18.17 -53.37
CA SER A 15 -40.26 -16.88 -52.70
C SER A 15 -40.23 -17.07 -51.17
N LEU A 16 -41.04 -17.99 -50.66
CA LEU A 16 -41.06 -18.36 -49.25
C LEU A 16 -39.68 -18.88 -48.76
N PHE A 17 -39.04 -19.74 -49.55
CA PHE A 17 -37.71 -20.24 -49.25
C PHE A 17 -36.66 -19.10 -49.18
N LYS A 18 -36.67 -18.19 -50.13
CA LYS A 18 -35.80 -17.01 -50.14
C LYS A 18 -36.07 -16.10 -48.95
N PHE A 19 -37.34 -15.88 -48.61
CA PHE A 19 -37.73 -15.09 -47.43
C PHE A 19 -37.24 -15.78 -46.12
N PHE A 20 -37.49 -17.08 -46.00
CA PHE A 20 -37.08 -17.83 -44.82
C PHE A 20 -35.55 -17.86 -44.67
N LYS A 21 -34.81 -18.06 -45.76
CA LYS A 21 -33.33 -18.02 -45.76
C LYS A 21 -32.81 -16.64 -45.39
N LYS A 22 -33.44 -15.56 -45.90
CA LYS A 22 -33.04 -14.19 -45.51
C LYS A 22 -33.29 -13.94 -44.02
N TYR A 23 -34.41 -14.38 -43.50
CA TYR A 23 -34.79 -14.25 -42.10
C TYR A 23 -33.85 -15.07 -41.18
N SER A 24 -33.55 -16.31 -41.55
CA SER A 24 -32.63 -17.19 -40.82
C SER A 24 -31.20 -16.61 -40.79
N ASN A 25 -30.73 -16.06 -41.91
CA ASN A 25 -29.42 -15.45 -41.96
C ASN A 25 -29.35 -14.19 -41.06
N LYS A 26 -30.37 -13.33 -41.11
CA LYS A 26 -30.43 -12.15 -40.25
C LYS A 26 -30.42 -12.54 -38.77
N TYR A 27 -31.22 -13.52 -38.39
CA TYR A 27 -31.23 -14.03 -37.00
C TYR A 27 -29.89 -14.59 -36.55
N ALA A 28 -29.20 -15.32 -37.45
CA ALA A 28 -27.86 -15.88 -37.13
C ALA A 28 -26.81 -14.75 -36.98
N GLU A 29 -26.90 -13.65 -37.73
CA GLU A 29 -26.05 -12.47 -37.60
C GLU A 29 -26.30 -11.76 -36.26
N GLU A 30 -27.58 -11.54 -35.91
CA GLU A 30 -27.95 -10.93 -34.61
C GLU A 30 -27.42 -11.72 -33.42
N GLN A 31 -27.55 -13.06 -33.45
CA GLN A 31 -27.01 -13.91 -32.40
C GLN A 31 -25.46 -13.84 -32.28
N ARG A 32 -24.77 -13.74 -33.42
CA ARG A 32 -23.32 -13.60 -33.47
C ARG A 32 -22.88 -12.27 -32.91
N ASP A 33 -23.58 -11.17 -33.28
CA ASP A 33 -23.22 -9.83 -32.80
C ASP A 33 -23.52 -9.65 -31.30
N LEU A 34 -24.61 -10.27 -30.81
CA LEU A 34 -24.88 -10.36 -29.38
C LEU A 34 -23.75 -11.10 -28.64
N GLY A 35 -23.27 -12.22 -29.19
CA GLY A 35 -22.12 -12.95 -28.63
C GLY A 35 -20.86 -12.08 -28.55
N LYS A 36 -20.55 -11.31 -29.59
CA LYS A 36 -19.43 -10.37 -29.62
C LYS A 36 -19.59 -9.25 -28.59
N LEU A 37 -20.82 -8.74 -28.39
CA LEU A 37 -21.08 -7.71 -27.38
C LEU A 37 -20.85 -8.24 -25.95
N VAL A 38 -21.28 -9.47 -25.68
CA VAL A 38 -21.05 -10.13 -24.38
C VAL A 38 -19.56 -10.34 -24.16
N ASP A 39 -18.80 -10.82 -25.17
CA ASP A 39 -17.34 -10.96 -25.10
C ASP A 39 -16.65 -9.60 -24.81
N GLN A 40 -17.09 -8.52 -25.43
CA GLN A 40 -16.57 -7.18 -25.17
C GLN A 40 -16.80 -6.76 -23.70
N ILE A 41 -17.99 -7.01 -23.17
CA ILE A 41 -18.31 -6.73 -21.76
C ILE A 41 -17.37 -7.53 -20.83
N GLU A 42 -17.19 -8.82 -21.12
CA GLU A 42 -16.33 -9.70 -20.30
C GLU A 42 -14.86 -9.24 -20.35
N ARG A 43 -14.34 -8.89 -21.50
CA ARG A 43 -12.98 -8.35 -21.66
C ARG A 43 -12.79 -7.04 -20.91
N ILE A 44 -13.73 -6.09 -21.01
CA ILE A 44 -13.68 -4.83 -20.25
C ILE A 44 -13.75 -5.11 -18.75
N SER A 45 -14.62 -6.03 -18.31
CA SER A 45 -14.72 -6.46 -16.90
C SER A 45 -13.42 -7.07 -16.38
N ASN A 46 -12.67 -7.77 -17.22
CA ASN A 46 -11.37 -8.35 -16.90
C ASN A 46 -10.19 -7.36 -17.01
N GLY A 47 -10.48 -6.07 -17.26
CA GLY A 47 -9.47 -5.01 -17.27
C GLY A 47 -8.93 -4.64 -18.65
N GLU A 48 -9.42 -5.24 -19.73
CA GLU A 48 -9.07 -4.85 -21.11
C GLU A 48 -9.95 -3.68 -21.56
N LEU A 49 -9.69 -2.50 -21.01
CA LEU A 49 -10.55 -1.31 -21.17
C LEU A 49 -10.65 -0.81 -22.60
N THR A 50 -9.69 -1.13 -23.47
CA THR A 50 -9.67 -0.76 -24.90
C THR A 50 -10.25 -1.85 -25.81
N ALA A 51 -10.96 -2.84 -25.26
CA ALA A 51 -11.56 -3.91 -26.06
C ALA A 51 -12.54 -3.35 -27.10
N ILE A 52 -12.18 -3.50 -28.37
CA ILE A 52 -13.02 -3.15 -29.53
C ILE A 52 -13.51 -4.44 -30.17
N THR A 53 -14.77 -4.43 -30.60
CA THR A 53 -15.40 -5.55 -31.33
C THR A 53 -15.82 -5.13 -32.70
N ASP A 54 -15.63 -6.03 -33.66
CA ASP A 54 -16.09 -5.82 -35.06
C ASP A 54 -17.56 -6.21 -35.18
N ILE A 55 -18.43 -5.26 -34.88
CA ILE A 55 -19.91 -5.35 -35.10
C ILE A 55 -20.26 -4.42 -36.22
N SER A 56 -21.06 -4.93 -37.19
CA SER A 56 -21.50 -4.15 -38.36
C SER A 56 -22.31 -2.91 -37.94
N GLU A 57 -22.13 -1.80 -38.65
CA GLU A 57 -22.91 -0.57 -38.44
C GLU A 57 -24.43 -0.78 -38.61
N ASP A 58 -24.84 -1.78 -39.41
CA ASP A 58 -26.24 -2.15 -39.64
C ASP A 58 -26.82 -3.01 -38.50
N SER A 59 -26.01 -3.42 -37.54
CA SER A 59 -26.44 -4.26 -36.40
C SER A 59 -27.16 -3.43 -35.35
N ASP A 60 -28.25 -3.99 -34.79
CA ASP A 60 -28.95 -3.39 -33.64
C ASP A 60 -28.06 -3.24 -32.40
N TYR A 61 -26.93 -3.96 -32.34
CA TYR A 61 -25.96 -3.93 -31.23
C TYR A 61 -24.80 -2.97 -31.46
N TYR A 62 -24.65 -2.35 -32.62
CA TYR A 62 -23.53 -1.47 -32.94
C TYR A 62 -23.42 -0.28 -31.97
N GLU A 63 -24.54 0.42 -31.73
CA GLU A 63 -24.57 1.56 -30.81
C GLU A 63 -24.14 1.19 -29.39
N TYR A 64 -24.55 0.01 -28.93
CA TYR A 64 -24.16 -0.48 -27.59
C TYR A 64 -22.68 -0.81 -27.50
N SER A 65 -22.12 -1.42 -28.55
CA SER A 65 -20.68 -1.69 -28.62
C SER A 65 -19.87 -0.40 -28.61
N GLN A 66 -20.31 0.62 -29.32
CA GLN A 66 -19.67 1.95 -29.32
C GLN A 66 -19.74 2.60 -27.92
N LYS A 67 -20.86 2.52 -27.24
CA LYS A 67 -21.02 3.03 -25.87
C LYS A 67 -20.09 2.31 -24.90
N LEU A 68 -19.94 1.00 -25.00
CA LEU A 68 -19.00 0.23 -24.19
C LEU A 68 -17.55 0.64 -24.45
N THR A 69 -17.18 0.83 -25.72
CA THR A 69 -15.84 1.33 -26.09
C THR A 69 -15.58 2.71 -25.48
N HIS A 70 -16.54 3.62 -25.52
CA HIS A 70 -16.42 4.95 -24.91
C HIS A 70 -16.31 4.88 -23.37
N ILE A 71 -17.05 3.97 -22.74
CA ILE A 71 -16.93 3.74 -21.29
C ILE A 71 -15.53 3.23 -20.95
N GLY A 72 -15.03 2.24 -21.69
CA GLY A 72 -13.68 1.70 -21.50
C GLY A 72 -12.60 2.77 -21.65
N GLN A 73 -12.65 3.56 -22.71
CA GLN A 73 -11.72 4.69 -22.93
C GLN A 73 -11.82 5.75 -21.83
N GLY A 74 -13.04 6.04 -21.34
CA GLY A 74 -13.25 6.96 -20.22
C GLY A 74 -12.61 6.46 -18.94
N MET A 75 -12.75 5.17 -18.64
CA MET A 75 -12.13 4.53 -17.49
C MET A 75 -10.59 4.52 -17.59
N GLU A 76 -10.05 4.18 -18.76
CA GLU A 76 -8.60 4.21 -19.03
C GLU A 76 -8.03 5.61 -18.78
N LYS A 77 -8.66 6.64 -19.35
CA LYS A 77 -8.24 8.04 -19.16
C LYS A 77 -8.34 8.50 -17.70
N ALA A 78 -9.37 8.05 -16.98
CA ALA A 78 -9.51 8.33 -15.56
C ALA A 78 -8.38 7.70 -14.74
N LEU A 79 -8.05 6.42 -15.02
CA LEU A 79 -6.93 5.71 -14.39
C LEU A 79 -5.58 6.37 -14.71
N GLU A 80 -5.33 6.73 -15.96
CA GLU A 80 -4.10 7.45 -16.34
C GLU A 80 -3.98 8.79 -15.61
N THR A 81 -5.08 9.55 -15.53
CA THR A 81 -5.10 10.84 -14.83
C THR A 81 -4.82 10.66 -13.34
N GLN A 82 -5.41 9.64 -12.72
CA GLN A 82 -5.18 9.30 -11.32
C GLN A 82 -3.73 8.89 -11.09
N MET A 83 -3.19 7.99 -11.90
CA MET A 83 -1.79 7.57 -11.82
C MET A 83 -0.81 8.73 -12.01
N LYS A 84 -1.10 9.64 -12.96
CA LYS A 84 -0.29 10.84 -13.19
C LYS A 84 -0.35 11.79 -12.00
N GLY A 85 -1.52 11.94 -11.38
CA GLY A 85 -1.69 12.73 -10.14
C GLY A 85 -0.88 12.16 -8.98
N GLU A 86 -0.90 10.84 -8.78
CA GLU A 86 -0.10 10.18 -7.74
C GLU A 86 1.40 10.30 -8.00
N ARG A 87 1.87 10.10 -9.24
CA ARG A 87 3.27 10.31 -9.60
C ARG A 87 3.71 11.76 -9.35
N MET A 88 2.92 12.73 -9.79
CA MET A 88 3.24 14.16 -9.57
C MET A 88 3.33 14.49 -8.08
N LYS A 89 2.47 13.93 -7.25
CA LYS A 89 2.51 14.09 -5.78
C LYS A 89 3.80 13.52 -5.19
N ILE A 90 4.24 12.37 -5.68
CA ILE A 90 5.49 11.72 -5.26
C ILE A 90 6.70 12.55 -5.70
N ASP A 91 6.74 13.00 -6.95
CA ASP A 91 7.81 13.84 -7.49
C ASP A 91 7.94 15.15 -6.72
N LEU A 92 6.81 15.79 -6.38
CA LEU A 92 6.80 16.99 -5.55
C LEU A 92 7.38 16.71 -4.16
N ILE A 93 6.97 15.65 -3.48
CA ILE A 93 7.50 15.28 -2.16
C ILE A 93 9.00 14.99 -2.24
N THR A 94 9.44 14.27 -3.28
CA THR A 94 10.86 13.93 -3.49
C THR A 94 11.70 15.18 -3.70
N ASN A 95 11.28 16.08 -4.59
CA ASN A 95 12.01 17.32 -4.90
C ASN A 95 12.04 18.25 -3.69
N VAL A 96 10.89 18.46 -3.01
CA VAL A 96 10.83 19.28 -1.81
C VAL A 96 11.69 18.72 -0.69
N SER A 97 11.71 17.40 -0.50
CA SER A 97 12.56 16.77 0.53
C SER A 97 14.04 16.96 0.24
N HIS A 98 14.47 16.86 -1.03
CA HIS A 98 15.84 17.13 -1.43
C HIS A 98 16.21 18.60 -1.16
N ASP A 99 15.35 19.54 -1.54
CA ASP A 99 15.59 20.99 -1.38
C ASP A 99 15.56 21.43 0.09
N LEU A 100 14.85 20.69 0.95
CA LEU A 100 14.87 20.90 2.39
C LEU A 100 16.10 20.30 3.07
N LYS A 101 16.67 19.20 2.55
CA LYS A 101 17.83 18.53 3.13
C LYS A 101 19.07 19.43 3.17
N THR A 102 19.30 20.20 2.12
CA THR A 102 20.48 21.09 1.98
C THR A 102 20.55 22.19 3.05
N PRO A 103 19.50 23.06 3.20
CA PRO A 103 19.52 24.09 4.23
C PRO A 103 19.49 23.48 5.64
N LEU A 104 18.81 22.36 5.83
CA LEU A 104 18.76 21.69 7.12
C LEU A 104 20.12 21.14 7.55
N THR A 105 20.91 20.57 6.61
CA THR A 105 22.28 20.13 6.90
C THR A 105 23.15 21.30 7.39
N SER A 106 22.99 22.48 6.79
CA SER A 106 23.69 23.69 7.25
C SER A 106 23.25 24.13 8.64
N ILE A 107 21.94 24.12 8.93
CA ILE A 107 21.40 24.46 10.26
C ILE A 107 21.95 23.50 11.31
N ILE A 108 21.94 22.18 11.05
CA ILE A 108 22.50 21.16 11.96
C ILE A 108 23.98 21.45 12.22
N GLY A 109 24.76 21.78 11.18
CA GLY A 109 26.18 22.08 11.33
C GLY A 109 26.43 23.30 12.22
N TYR A 110 25.66 24.39 12.07
CA TYR A 110 25.77 25.56 12.95
C TYR A 110 25.32 25.29 14.38
N VAL A 111 24.26 24.50 14.57
CA VAL A 111 23.78 24.11 15.90
C VAL A 111 24.80 23.21 16.60
N ASP A 112 25.46 22.29 15.87
CA ASP A 112 26.54 21.45 16.41
C ASP A 112 27.75 22.30 16.81
N LEU A 113 28.14 23.29 16.02
CA LEU A 113 29.20 24.24 16.38
C LEU A 113 28.87 25.01 17.65
N LEU A 114 27.62 25.52 17.76
CA LEU A 114 27.16 26.22 18.96
C LEU A 114 27.12 25.31 20.18
N SER A 115 26.76 24.03 20.02
CA SER A 115 26.70 23.08 21.14
C SER A 115 28.09 22.80 21.78
N ARG A 116 29.17 23.01 21.01
CA ARG A 116 30.55 22.82 21.43
C ARG A 116 31.21 24.10 21.95
N ASP A 117 30.47 25.22 21.97
CA ASP A 117 31.01 26.51 22.45
C ASP A 117 30.85 26.61 23.98
N ASP A 118 31.94 26.45 24.68
CA ASP A 118 31.99 26.53 26.15
C ASP A 118 31.78 27.95 26.69
N THR A 119 31.85 28.97 25.83
CA THR A 119 31.72 30.39 26.23
C THR A 119 30.26 30.85 26.37
N LEU A 120 29.31 30.02 25.95
CA LEU A 120 27.88 30.32 26.05
C LEU A 120 27.41 30.32 27.52
N SER A 121 26.47 31.24 27.83
CA SER A 121 25.78 31.22 29.13
C SER A 121 24.94 29.96 29.26
N ASP A 122 24.67 29.56 30.53
CA ASP A 122 23.87 28.35 30.80
C ASP A 122 22.51 28.42 30.12
N GLU A 123 21.84 29.58 30.13
CA GLU A 123 20.58 29.79 29.42
C GLU A 123 20.72 29.61 27.90
N ALA A 124 21.83 30.07 27.29
CA ALA A 124 22.09 29.83 25.86
C ALA A 124 22.38 28.38 25.55
N LYS A 125 23.05 27.63 26.43
CA LYS A 125 23.25 26.20 26.30
C LYS A 125 21.94 25.42 26.32
N ASP A 126 20.99 25.81 27.17
CA ASP A 126 19.65 25.22 27.18
C ASP A 126 18.92 25.44 25.86
N TYR A 127 18.97 26.65 25.31
CA TYR A 127 18.38 26.93 23.98
C TYR A 127 19.06 26.12 22.88
N VAL A 128 20.38 26.00 22.87
CA VAL A 128 21.11 25.17 21.91
C VAL A 128 20.70 23.72 22.01
N THR A 129 20.55 23.20 23.23
CA THR A 129 20.08 21.79 23.46
C THR A 129 18.70 21.56 22.88
N ILE A 130 17.79 22.53 23.02
CA ILE A 130 16.46 22.47 22.39
C ILE A 130 16.57 22.51 20.87
N LEU A 131 17.44 23.38 20.33
CA LEU A 131 17.65 23.50 18.88
C LEU A 131 18.23 22.21 18.30
N VAL A 132 19.21 21.55 18.95
CA VAL A 132 19.74 20.23 18.56
C VAL A 132 18.58 19.25 18.40
N LYS A 133 17.78 19.06 19.45
CA LYS A 133 16.64 18.12 19.43
C LYS A 133 15.62 18.44 18.33
N LYS A 134 15.33 19.73 18.09
CA LYS A 134 14.36 20.13 17.06
C LYS A 134 14.88 19.95 15.64
N THR A 135 16.16 20.20 15.39
CA THR A 135 16.78 20.00 14.07
C THR A 135 16.98 18.52 13.74
N GLU A 136 17.38 17.71 14.70
CA GLU A 136 17.41 16.23 14.51
C GLU A 136 16.05 15.69 14.16
N ARG A 137 15.02 16.09 14.90
CA ARG A 137 13.65 15.69 14.60
C ARG A 137 13.19 16.12 13.20
N LEU A 138 13.53 17.35 12.77
CA LEU A 138 13.18 17.83 11.44
C LEU A 138 13.89 17.02 10.35
N LYS A 139 15.15 16.65 10.57
CA LYS A 139 15.90 15.72 9.71
C LYS A 139 15.19 14.39 9.55
N ASP A 140 14.72 13.81 10.66
CA ASP A 140 14.01 12.52 10.63
C ASP A 140 12.70 12.63 9.86
N ILE A 141 11.91 13.70 10.08
CA ILE A 141 10.67 13.95 9.32
C ILE A 141 10.91 14.01 7.81
N ILE A 142 11.94 14.77 7.39
CA ILE A 142 12.27 14.92 5.97
C ILE A 142 12.75 13.58 5.40
N SER A 143 13.56 12.82 6.14
CA SER A 143 14.02 11.50 5.74
C SER A 143 12.84 10.53 5.59
N ASP A 144 11.95 10.48 6.57
CA ASP A 144 10.74 9.64 6.57
C ASP A 144 9.82 9.97 5.39
N LEU A 145 9.62 11.26 5.13
CA LEU A 145 8.80 11.73 4.02
C LEU A 145 9.40 11.31 2.66
N PHE A 146 10.72 11.43 2.52
CA PHE A 146 11.43 11.02 1.32
C PHE A 146 11.34 9.50 1.10
N GLU A 147 11.59 8.71 2.14
CA GLU A 147 11.51 7.25 2.07
C GLU A 147 10.09 6.78 1.72
N LEU A 148 9.07 7.40 2.32
CA LEU A 148 7.68 7.07 2.04
C LEU A 148 7.29 7.44 0.60
N ALA A 149 7.69 8.63 0.12
CA ALA A 149 7.44 9.04 -1.26
C ALA A 149 8.06 8.07 -2.26
N LYS A 150 9.33 7.74 -2.03
CA LYS A 150 10.09 6.81 -2.87
C LYS A 150 9.52 5.40 -2.82
N SER A 151 9.10 4.93 -1.64
CA SER A 151 8.49 3.61 -1.42
C SER A 151 7.15 3.43 -2.16
N THR A 152 6.44 4.52 -2.42
CA THR A 152 5.13 4.50 -3.10
C THR A 152 5.25 4.61 -4.63
N SER A 153 6.37 5.12 -5.15
CA SER A 153 6.60 5.27 -6.61
C SER A 153 6.84 3.95 -7.35
N GLY A 154 7.10 2.87 -6.63
CA GLY A 154 7.47 1.58 -7.25
C GLY A 154 8.89 1.55 -7.85
N ASP A 155 9.62 2.66 -7.82
CA ASP A 155 10.97 2.79 -8.42
C ASP A 155 12.10 2.28 -7.50
N ILE A 156 11.76 1.69 -6.36
CA ILE A 156 12.77 1.22 -5.42
C ILE A 156 13.19 -0.21 -5.75
N LYS A 157 14.46 -0.40 -6.09
CA LYS A 157 15.07 -1.73 -6.00
C LYS A 157 15.02 -2.20 -4.55
N VAL A 158 14.33 -3.29 -4.30
CA VAL A 158 14.32 -4.01 -3.03
C VAL A 158 15.45 -5.03 -3.11
N ASP A 159 16.39 -4.97 -2.18
CA ASP A 159 17.49 -5.94 -2.10
C ASP A 159 17.04 -7.13 -1.23
N MET A 160 16.36 -8.08 -1.89
CA MET A 160 15.75 -9.23 -1.21
C MET A 160 16.81 -10.25 -0.81
N GLU A 161 16.94 -10.51 0.48
CA GLU A 161 17.85 -11.47 1.08
C GLU A 161 17.14 -12.41 2.07
N GLU A 162 17.78 -13.54 2.40
CA GLU A 162 17.31 -14.43 3.45
C GLU A 162 17.49 -13.76 4.82
N MET A 163 16.40 -13.55 5.51
CA MET A 163 16.36 -12.93 6.84
C MET A 163 15.81 -13.89 7.89
N ASP A 164 16.11 -13.59 9.15
CA ASP A 164 15.58 -14.29 10.30
C ASP A 164 14.81 -13.29 11.19
N MET A 165 13.48 -13.46 11.28
CA MET A 165 12.61 -12.56 12.05
C MET A 165 12.98 -12.50 13.54
N LYS A 166 13.42 -13.62 14.12
CA LYS A 166 13.85 -13.66 15.52
C LYS A 166 15.09 -12.78 15.73
N ARG A 167 16.11 -12.97 14.89
CA ARG A 167 17.34 -12.17 14.96
C ARG A 167 17.08 -10.69 14.71
N LEU A 168 16.24 -10.37 13.76
CA LEU A 168 15.86 -8.99 13.44
C LEU A 168 15.22 -8.30 14.65
N VAL A 169 14.25 -8.95 15.30
CA VAL A 169 13.58 -8.39 16.49
C VAL A 169 14.55 -8.28 17.67
N GLU A 170 15.37 -9.31 17.92
CA GLU A 170 16.36 -9.31 19.02
C GLU A 170 17.41 -8.21 18.82
N GLN A 171 17.90 -8.02 17.59
CA GLN A 171 18.82 -6.93 17.24
C GLN A 171 18.15 -5.56 17.47
N THR A 172 16.95 -5.35 16.96
CA THR A 172 16.23 -4.07 17.12
C THR A 172 15.98 -3.75 18.60
N LEU A 173 15.59 -4.75 19.41
CA LEU A 173 15.41 -4.57 20.86
C LEU A 173 16.75 -4.24 21.57
N GLY A 174 17.86 -4.83 21.11
CA GLY A 174 19.20 -4.51 21.62
C GLY A 174 19.62 -3.08 21.31
N ASP A 175 19.43 -2.65 20.06
CA ASP A 175 19.78 -1.29 19.62
C ASP A 175 18.90 -0.21 20.29
N MET A 176 17.69 -0.57 20.73
CA MET A 176 16.75 0.33 21.43
C MET A 176 16.78 0.17 22.96
N ALA A 177 17.74 -0.55 23.54
CA ALA A 177 17.74 -0.90 24.95
C ALA A 177 17.66 0.32 25.87
N ASP A 178 18.47 1.36 25.63
CA ASP A 178 18.48 2.60 26.42
C ASP A 178 17.12 3.31 26.34
N GLN A 179 16.52 3.41 25.16
CA GLN A 179 15.21 4.03 24.96
C GLN A 179 14.10 3.25 25.67
N ILE A 180 14.18 1.91 25.65
CA ILE A 180 13.23 1.04 26.34
C ILE A 180 13.36 1.22 27.84
N GLU A 181 14.57 1.26 28.39
CA GLU A 181 14.83 1.48 29.81
C GLU A 181 14.32 2.85 30.27
N GLU A 182 14.64 3.92 29.54
CA GLU A 182 14.16 5.27 29.82
C GLU A 182 12.62 5.40 29.77
N SER A 183 11.96 4.62 28.90
CA SER A 183 10.50 4.62 28.79
C SER A 183 9.80 4.06 30.02
N GLY A 184 10.47 3.17 30.78
CA GLY A 184 9.93 2.47 31.93
C GLY A 184 8.94 1.36 31.61
N PHE A 185 8.78 0.97 30.32
CA PHE A 185 7.88 -0.12 29.93
C PHE A 185 8.56 -1.49 30.02
N GLY A 186 7.82 -2.48 30.53
CA GLY A 186 8.23 -3.88 30.47
C GLY A 186 7.90 -4.52 29.14
N ILE A 187 8.92 -4.97 28.40
CA ILE A 187 8.71 -5.75 27.16
C ILE A 187 8.59 -7.25 27.51
N ARG A 188 7.61 -7.90 26.91
CA ARG A 188 7.40 -9.35 26.95
C ARG A 188 7.59 -9.91 25.56
N TYR A 189 8.79 -10.39 25.27
CA TYR A 189 9.16 -11.01 24.01
C TYR A 189 9.10 -12.54 24.11
N GLN A 190 8.47 -13.19 23.12
CA GLN A 190 8.44 -14.65 22.99
C GLN A 190 8.47 -15.03 21.51
N CYS A 191 9.31 -15.99 21.19
CA CYS A 191 9.36 -16.63 19.87
C CYS A 191 8.90 -18.09 20.03
N ASN A 192 7.74 -18.41 19.45
CA ASN A 192 7.07 -19.70 19.59
C ASN A 192 7.21 -20.60 18.35
N THR A 193 8.22 -20.36 17.52
CA THR A 193 8.52 -21.17 16.34
C THR A 193 10.02 -21.25 16.11
N GLU A 194 10.49 -22.36 15.52
CA GLU A 194 11.85 -22.51 15.04
C GLU A 194 12.03 -22.03 13.58
N HIS A 195 10.93 -21.89 12.87
CA HIS A 195 10.91 -21.47 11.46
C HIS A 195 10.74 -19.95 11.35
N THR A 196 11.83 -19.22 11.51
CA THR A 196 11.83 -17.74 11.56
C THR A 196 12.34 -17.08 10.27
N LYS A 197 12.67 -17.87 9.25
CA LYS A 197 13.26 -17.38 8.00
C LYS A 197 12.21 -16.89 7.00
N PHE A 198 12.51 -15.78 6.35
CA PHE A 198 11.70 -15.18 5.29
C PHE A 198 12.60 -14.42 4.31
N MET A 199 12.06 -13.98 3.16
CA MET A 199 12.74 -13.10 2.21
C MET A 199 12.35 -11.64 2.50
N GLY A 200 13.33 -10.75 2.60
CA GLY A 200 13.11 -9.32 2.87
C GLY A 200 14.34 -8.49 2.58
N ASP A 201 14.22 -7.17 2.71
CA ASP A 201 15.32 -6.20 2.64
C ASP A 201 15.74 -5.82 4.06
N GLY A 202 16.98 -6.10 4.45
CA GLY A 202 17.47 -5.98 5.82
C GLY A 202 17.27 -4.58 6.42
N ASN A 203 17.65 -3.54 5.67
CA ASN A 203 17.54 -2.16 6.13
C ASN A 203 16.08 -1.74 6.33
N ARG A 204 15.20 -2.14 5.41
CA ARG A 204 13.79 -1.79 5.47
C ARG A 204 13.08 -2.53 6.58
N MET A 205 13.33 -3.82 6.70
CA MET A 205 12.70 -4.64 7.73
C MET A 205 13.13 -4.24 9.14
N TYR A 206 14.40 -3.83 9.31
CA TYR A 206 14.86 -3.21 10.56
C TYR A 206 14.04 -1.95 10.89
N ARG A 207 13.87 -1.05 9.90
CA ARG A 207 13.06 0.16 10.06
C ARG A 207 11.59 -0.13 10.37
N VAL A 208 11.02 -1.20 9.78
CA VAL A 208 9.65 -1.65 10.08
C VAL A 208 9.51 -2.02 11.55
N VAL A 209 10.40 -2.89 12.06
CA VAL A 209 10.35 -3.35 13.45
C VAL A 209 10.59 -2.19 14.41
N GLN A 210 11.56 -1.33 14.11
CA GLN A 210 11.86 -0.12 14.88
C GLN A 210 10.63 0.79 14.98
N ASN A 211 10.01 1.16 13.86
CA ASN A 211 8.83 2.02 13.82
C ASN A 211 7.67 1.46 14.65
N VAL A 212 7.46 0.15 14.60
CA VAL A 212 6.38 -0.50 15.37
C VAL A 212 6.68 -0.50 16.87
N ILE A 213 7.93 -0.76 17.29
CA ILE A 213 8.33 -0.71 18.68
C ILE A 213 8.29 0.74 19.20
N GLU A 214 8.82 1.70 18.47
CA GLU A 214 8.75 3.13 18.83
C GLU A 214 7.29 3.61 18.98
N ASN A 215 6.41 3.18 18.10
CA ASN A 215 4.98 3.46 18.21
C ASN A 215 4.41 2.90 19.51
N ALA A 216 4.71 1.64 19.84
CA ALA A 216 4.26 1.02 21.08
C ALA A 216 4.82 1.73 22.32
N LEU A 217 6.13 2.05 22.38
CA LEU A 217 6.74 2.79 23.48
C LEU A 217 6.08 4.15 23.70
N LYS A 218 5.75 4.82 22.61
CA LYS A 218 5.23 6.19 22.64
C LYS A 218 3.78 6.29 23.08
N TYR A 219 2.94 5.36 22.65
CA TYR A 219 1.49 5.44 22.84
C TYR A 219 0.94 4.50 23.91
N SER A 220 1.80 3.75 24.59
CA SER A 220 1.38 2.87 25.67
C SER A 220 0.97 3.61 26.93
N LEU A 221 0.00 3.05 27.63
CA LEU A 221 -0.42 3.47 28.97
C LEU A 221 0.67 3.12 29.98
N LYS A 222 1.14 4.10 30.75
CA LYS A 222 2.19 3.88 31.77
C LYS A 222 1.75 2.80 32.78
N GLY A 223 2.69 1.96 33.14
CA GLY A 223 2.46 0.82 34.03
C GLY A 223 1.96 -0.44 33.34
N THR A 224 1.70 -0.40 32.02
CA THR A 224 1.39 -1.59 31.22
C THR A 224 2.64 -2.20 30.59
N ARG A 225 2.46 -3.28 29.85
CA ARG A 225 3.54 -4.00 29.16
C ARG A 225 3.29 -3.99 27.66
N ILE A 226 4.39 -4.06 26.91
CA ILE A 226 4.37 -4.27 25.46
C ILE A 226 4.66 -5.74 25.20
N PHE A 227 3.82 -6.39 24.40
CA PHE A 227 3.95 -7.81 24.07
C PHE A 227 4.42 -7.95 22.63
N ILE A 228 5.48 -8.72 22.41
CA ILE A 228 6.06 -9.02 21.11
C ILE A 228 6.09 -10.53 20.95
N TYR A 229 5.33 -11.04 19.99
CA TYR A 229 5.22 -12.46 19.70
C TYR A 229 5.64 -12.76 18.28
N ILE A 230 6.47 -13.80 18.12
CA ILE A 230 6.78 -14.39 16.83
C ILE A 230 6.14 -15.78 16.81
N THR A 231 5.25 -16.03 15.86
CA THR A 231 4.50 -17.27 15.70
C THR A 231 4.55 -17.75 14.25
N GLU A 232 4.14 -18.99 14.05
CA GLU A 232 3.91 -19.56 12.73
C GLU A 232 2.40 -19.75 12.53
N GLU A 233 1.85 -19.23 11.43
CA GLU A 233 0.43 -19.34 11.10
C GLU A 233 0.27 -19.66 9.61
N ALA A 234 -0.27 -20.84 9.29
CA ALA A 234 -0.57 -21.29 7.93
C ALA A 234 0.61 -21.16 6.93
N GLY A 235 1.84 -21.52 7.37
CA GLY A 235 3.05 -21.46 6.55
C GLY A 235 3.63 -20.04 6.38
N ASN A 236 3.21 -19.11 7.24
CA ASN A 236 3.76 -17.77 7.32
C ASN A 236 4.41 -17.56 8.67
N ILE A 237 5.49 -16.77 8.69
CA ILE A 237 6.04 -16.20 9.92
C ILE A 237 5.27 -14.93 10.25
N VAL A 238 4.83 -14.80 11.49
CA VAL A 238 3.99 -13.70 11.96
C VAL A 238 4.63 -13.04 13.17
N LEU A 239 4.91 -11.75 13.06
CA LEU A 239 5.31 -10.88 14.16
C LEU A 239 4.10 -10.09 14.62
N LYS A 240 3.74 -10.20 15.92
CA LYS A 240 2.69 -9.40 16.56
C LYS A 240 3.28 -8.53 17.65
N VAL A 241 2.98 -7.24 17.59
CA VAL A 241 3.35 -6.27 18.63
C VAL A 241 2.06 -5.68 19.18
N THR A 242 1.79 -5.89 20.46
CA THR A 242 0.55 -5.43 21.12
C THR A 242 0.91 -4.54 22.31
N ASN A 243 0.23 -3.41 22.40
CA ASN A 243 0.30 -2.50 23.52
C ASN A 243 -1.10 -2.03 23.95
N THR A 244 -1.21 -1.58 25.22
CA THR A 244 -2.41 -0.91 25.73
C THR A 244 -2.27 0.58 25.50
N ALA A 245 -3.19 1.20 24.77
CA ALA A 245 -3.13 2.63 24.45
C ALA A 245 -3.33 3.51 25.69
N SER A 246 -2.65 4.67 25.71
CA SER A 246 -2.78 5.67 26.78
C SER A 246 -3.95 6.64 26.57
N TYR A 247 -4.75 6.44 25.53
CA TYR A 247 -5.88 7.29 25.15
C TYR A 247 -6.98 6.43 24.51
N GLU A 248 -8.18 6.96 24.50
CA GLU A 248 -9.33 6.32 23.88
C GLU A 248 -9.21 6.33 22.36
N MET A 249 -9.28 5.16 21.75
CA MET A 249 -9.12 4.97 20.30
C MET A 249 -10.48 5.06 19.60
N ASN A 250 -10.89 6.29 19.23
CA ASN A 250 -12.15 6.59 18.55
C ASN A 250 -11.93 6.77 17.03
N PHE A 251 -11.11 5.93 16.43
CA PHE A 251 -10.79 5.93 15.00
C PHE A 251 -10.73 4.50 14.49
N THR A 252 -10.89 4.33 13.17
CA THR A 252 -10.80 3.04 12.51
C THR A 252 -9.34 2.68 12.18
N GLU A 253 -9.12 1.41 11.83
CA GLU A 253 -7.82 0.90 11.38
C GLU A 253 -7.39 1.59 10.06
N GLU A 254 -8.34 1.91 9.18
CA GLU A 254 -8.09 2.66 7.94
C GLU A 254 -7.68 4.10 8.22
N GLU A 255 -8.38 4.79 9.11
CA GLU A 255 -8.08 6.18 9.46
C GLU A 255 -6.68 6.35 10.05
N ILE A 256 -6.20 5.40 10.86
CA ILE A 256 -4.84 5.48 11.43
C ILE A 256 -3.75 5.17 10.41
N MET A 257 -4.08 4.44 9.34
CA MET A 257 -3.16 4.13 8.24
C MET A 257 -3.01 5.26 7.22
N GLU A 258 -3.91 6.25 7.24
CA GLU A 258 -3.75 7.43 6.40
C GLU A 258 -2.46 8.18 6.73
N ARG A 259 -1.79 8.69 5.68
CA ARG A 259 -0.54 9.44 5.83
C ARG A 259 -0.77 10.66 6.71
N PHE A 260 0.12 10.86 7.68
CA PHE A 260 0.02 11.94 8.68
C PHE A 260 -1.18 11.81 9.64
N ALA A 261 -1.86 10.66 9.65
CA ALA A 261 -2.94 10.44 10.61
C ALA A 261 -2.39 10.49 12.04
N ARG A 262 -3.06 11.27 12.87
CA ARG A 262 -2.78 11.36 14.30
C ARG A 262 -4.11 11.43 15.02
N ALA A 263 -4.28 10.61 16.05
CA ALA A 263 -5.39 10.77 16.95
C ALA A 263 -5.40 12.22 17.52
N GLU A 264 -6.57 12.87 17.58
CA GLU A 264 -6.68 14.28 17.98
C GLU A 264 -6.00 14.60 19.32
N LYS A 265 -6.07 13.70 20.29
CA LYS A 265 -5.41 13.82 21.60
C LYS A 265 -3.88 13.61 21.55
N SER A 266 -3.34 13.02 20.50
CA SER A 266 -1.90 12.79 20.34
C SER A 266 -1.19 13.91 19.58
N ARG A 267 -1.90 14.98 19.17
CA ARG A 267 -1.31 16.13 18.47
C ARG A 267 -0.23 16.86 19.28
N THR A 268 -0.26 16.76 20.61
CA THR A 268 0.74 17.30 21.53
C THR A 268 1.91 16.35 21.77
N SER A 269 1.79 15.06 21.40
CA SER A 269 2.86 14.09 21.56
C SER A 269 3.90 14.21 20.44
N GLU A 270 5.16 14.00 20.75
CA GLU A 270 6.28 14.01 19.78
C GLU A 270 6.17 12.85 18.80
N GLY A 271 5.94 13.10 17.50
CA GLY A 271 5.92 12.10 16.42
C GLY A 271 5.44 12.67 15.10
N ASN A 272 5.84 12.02 14.01
CA ASN A 272 5.65 12.54 12.65
C ASN A 272 4.34 12.03 12.01
N GLY A 273 3.69 10.99 12.60
CA GLY A 273 2.52 10.32 12.03
C GLY A 273 2.82 9.51 10.76
N LEU A 274 4.10 9.24 10.48
CA LEU A 274 4.54 8.53 9.26
C LEU A 274 5.01 7.09 9.54
N GLY A 275 5.41 6.77 10.79
CA GLY A 275 6.07 5.51 11.12
C GLY A 275 5.27 4.26 10.72
N LEU A 276 3.95 4.22 11.01
CA LEU A 276 3.10 3.09 10.63
C LEU A 276 2.89 2.99 9.11
N SER A 277 2.74 4.12 8.42
CA SER A 277 2.61 4.16 6.96
C SER A 277 3.90 3.72 6.26
N ILE A 278 5.07 4.04 6.83
CA ILE A 278 6.38 3.55 6.36
C ILE A 278 6.48 2.04 6.59
N ALA A 279 6.11 1.57 7.79
CA ALA A 279 6.17 0.16 8.14
C ALA A 279 5.26 -0.67 7.22
N ASP A 280 4.04 -0.23 6.95
CA ASP A 280 3.12 -0.84 5.99
C ASP A 280 3.72 -0.90 4.59
N SER A 281 4.19 0.24 4.08
CA SER A 281 4.75 0.35 2.73
C SER A 281 5.97 -0.55 2.53
N PHE A 282 6.90 -0.57 3.48
CA PHE A 282 8.10 -1.42 3.40
C PHE A 282 7.76 -2.91 3.51
N THR A 283 6.83 -3.27 4.38
CA THR A 283 6.35 -4.65 4.50
C THR A 283 5.75 -5.13 3.18
N LYS A 284 4.87 -4.34 2.57
CA LYS A 284 4.23 -4.66 1.27
C LYS A 284 5.25 -4.74 0.13
N ASN A 285 6.22 -3.84 0.09
CA ASN A 285 7.28 -3.84 -0.94
C ASN A 285 8.19 -5.07 -0.85
N CYS A 286 8.34 -5.64 0.35
CA CYS A 286 9.03 -6.91 0.56
C CYS A 286 8.12 -8.14 0.39
N GLY A 287 6.88 -7.97 -0.09
CA GLY A 287 5.93 -9.06 -0.33
C GLY A 287 5.23 -9.59 0.93
N GLY A 288 5.33 -8.87 2.05
CA GLY A 288 4.65 -9.17 3.29
C GLY A 288 3.25 -8.53 3.40
N LYS A 289 2.54 -8.85 4.48
CA LYS A 289 1.26 -8.29 4.86
C LYS A 289 1.40 -7.54 6.18
N PHE A 290 0.86 -6.33 6.23
CA PHE A 290 0.83 -5.48 7.41
C PHE A 290 -0.63 -5.23 7.79
N GLU A 291 -0.99 -5.47 9.06
CA GLU A 291 -2.33 -5.28 9.57
C GLU A 291 -2.29 -4.60 10.93
N ILE A 292 -3.26 -3.74 11.19
CA ILE A 292 -3.52 -3.16 12.49
C ILE A 292 -4.85 -3.73 12.99
N LYS A 293 -4.95 -3.99 14.28
CA LYS A 293 -6.17 -4.39 14.96
C LYS A 293 -6.34 -3.59 16.23
N ILE A 294 -7.55 -3.05 16.43
CA ILE A 294 -7.93 -2.29 17.61
C ILE A 294 -9.03 -3.07 18.35
N GLU A 295 -8.75 -3.49 19.57
CA GLU A 295 -9.72 -4.20 20.42
C GLU A 295 -9.78 -3.55 21.82
N GLY A 296 -10.78 -2.71 22.05
CA GLY A 296 -10.86 -1.89 23.26
C GLY A 296 -9.66 -0.96 23.37
N ASP A 297 -8.88 -1.10 24.43
CA ASP A 297 -7.66 -0.32 24.65
C ASP A 297 -6.40 -0.98 24.09
N GLN A 298 -6.53 -2.13 23.43
CA GLN A 298 -5.40 -2.84 22.85
C GLN A 298 -5.19 -2.44 21.38
N PHE A 299 -3.97 -2.05 21.07
CA PHE A 299 -3.48 -1.77 19.73
C PHE A 299 -2.50 -2.85 19.32
N THR A 300 -2.79 -3.58 18.26
CA THR A 300 -1.95 -4.68 17.76
C THR A 300 -1.53 -4.42 16.33
N VAL A 301 -0.22 -4.46 16.09
CA VAL A 301 0.35 -4.51 14.74
C VAL A 301 0.75 -5.94 14.44
N THR A 302 0.34 -6.44 13.28
CA THR A 302 0.69 -7.77 12.77
C THR A 302 1.44 -7.64 11.45
N ILE A 303 2.62 -8.24 11.38
CA ILE A 303 3.47 -8.30 10.20
C ILE A 303 3.64 -9.76 9.81
N GLN A 304 3.36 -10.10 8.56
CA GLN A 304 3.31 -11.47 8.10
C GLN A 304 4.11 -11.64 6.81
N PHE A 305 4.97 -12.66 6.76
CA PHE A 305 5.73 -13.05 5.58
C PHE A 305 5.58 -14.53 5.32
N LYS A 306 5.66 -14.92 4.06
CA LYS A 306 5.76 -16.33 3.70
C LYS A 306 7.07 -16.89 4.23
N GLN A 307 7.03 -18.05 4.89
CA GLN A 307 8.22 -18.75 5.34
C GLN A 307 9.11 -19.10 4.15
N TYR A 308 10.41 -18.93 4.34
CA TYR A 308 11.42 -19.33 3.39
C TYR A 308 12.12 -20.58 3.88
N PHE A 309 12.01 -21.65 3.08
CA PHE A 309 12.77 -22.88 3.29
C PHE A 309 13.83 -22.95 2.20
N LYS A 310 15.10 -22.97 2.62
CA LYS A 310 16.18 -23.21 1.67
C LYS A 310 16.04 -24.64 1.15
N GLU A 311 15.74 -24.80 -0.14
CA GLU A 311 15.82 -26.12 -0.76
C GLU A 311 17.26 -26.60 -0.62
N ASN A 312 17.47 -27.67 0.16
CA ASN A 312 18.75 -28.36 0.20
C ASN A 312 18.92 -29.08 -1.15
N ASN A 313 19.68 -28.46 -2.07
CA ASN A 313 20.22 -29.15 -3.22
C ASN A 313 21.37 -30.07 -2.81
#